data_30f65021e0f68100cc0eb5a6f20febad
#
_entry.id   30f65021e0f68100cc0eb5a6f20febad
#
_cell.length_a   1.000
_cell.length_b   1.000
_cell.length_c   1.000
_cell.angle_alpha   90.00
_cell.angle_beta   90.00
_cell.angle_gamma   90.00
#
_symmetry.space_group_name_H-M   'P 1'
#
loop_
_entity.id
_entity.type
_entity.pdbx_description
1 polymer ?
#
loop_
_entity_poly.entity_id
_entity_poly.type
_entity_poly.pdbx_seq_one_letter_code
_entity_poly.pdbx_strand_id
1 'polypeptide(L)'
;MGITLVVLLGLQLAGVLVLNDWGEEAFRQLVVERLVNQSPMALVGLVLMYLSSRLEDDSENRTPVLWAVCVISGLLAVVLTASLPVAFGGDNLMQQQTDQQMASKKGQLEMARQQSKDPALLQQLIKQAEASGQVPASASVAQKTQAARAFVDRQLEQLEQQYKQSVQTAQVSLNQRRFGGTGGAIVLIIAFTILCLGSVL
;
A
#
# COMPACT_ATOMS: atom_id res chain seq x y z
N MET A 1 -27.16 -10.32 -12.21
CA MET A 1 -25.78 -10.39 -11.66
C MET A 1 -25.06 -9.02 -11.67
N GLY A 2 -25.02 -8.27 -12.78
CA GLY A 2 -24.32 -6.96 -12.84
C GLY A 2 -24.86 -5.91 -11.86
N ILE A 3 -26.17 -5.81 -11.70
CA ILE A 3 -26.83 -4.86 -10.79
C ILE A 3 -26.38 -5.09 -9.33
N THR A 4 -26.26 -6.34 -8.91
CA THR A 4 -25.85 -6.67 -7.53
C THR A 4 -24.44 -6.17 -7.20
N LEU A 5 -23.50 -6.23 -8.14
CA LEU A 5 -22.14 -5.73 -7.99
C LEU A 5 -22.11 -4.19 -7.87
N VAL A 6 -22.90 -3.51 -8.69
CA VAL A 6 -23.02 -2.04 -8.64
C VAL A 6 -23.67 -1.57 -7.34
N VAL A 7 -24.73 -2.23 -6.90
CA VAL A 7 -25.42 -1.92 -5.63
C VAL A 7 -24.48 -2.16 -4.43
N LEU A 8 -23.72 -3.24 -4.45
CA LEU A 8 -22.78 -3.58 -3.39
C LEU A 8 -21.66 -2.53 -3.28
N LEU A 9 -21.15 -2.05 -4.42
CA LEU A 9 -20.21 -0.92 -4.42
C LEU A 9 -20.85 0.35 -3.88
N GLY A 10 -22.08 0.68 -4.30
CA GLY A 10 -22.81 1.85 -3.81
C GLY A 10 -23.01 1.82 -2.30
N LEU A 11 -23.38 0.65 -1.72
CA LEU A 11 -23.53 0.46 -0.28
C LEU A 11 -22.19 0.63 0.47
N GLN A 12 -21.10 0.10 -0.08
CA GLN A 12 -19.78 0.23 0.54
C GLN A 12 -19.28 1.69 0.52
N LEU A 13 -19.50 2.40 -0.58
CA LEU A 13 -19.18 3.84 -0.67
C LEU A 13 -20.04 4.66 0.27
N ALA A 14 -21.35 4.38 0.35
CA ALA A 14 -22.25 5.05 1.27
C ALA A 14 -21.83 4.86 2.73
N GLY A 15 -21.42 3.64 3.12
CA GLY A 15 -20.91 3.36 4.47
C GLY A 15 -19.67 4.18 4.83
N VAL A 16 -18.79 4.44 3.88
CA VAL A 16 -17.60 5.28 4.10
C VAL A 16 -17.96 6.76 4.12
N LEU A 17 -18.88 7.21 3.26
CA LEU A 17 -19.33 8.60 3.18
C LEU A 17 -20.08 9.08 4.44
N VAL A 18 -20.77 8.17 5.13
CA VAL A 18 -21.49 8.46 6.39
C VAL A 18 -20.54 8.84 7.54
N LEU A 19 -19.29 8.43 7.51
CA LEU A 19 -18.30 8.74 8.55
C LEU A 19 -17.87 10.21 8.61
N ASN A 20 -18.24 11.05 7.65
CA ASN A 20 -18.19 12.52 7.61
C ASN A 20 -16.90 13.24 8.09
N ASP A 21 -15.75 12.56 8.08
CA ASP A 21 -14.44 13.15 8.49
C ASP A 21 -13.65 13.68 7.30
N TRP A 22 -14.32 14.42 6.41
CA TRP A 22 -13.73 14.96 5.18
C TRP A 22 -12.60 15.99 5.42
N GLY A 23 -12.48 16.49 6.65
CA GLY A 23 -11.39 17.38 7.05
C GLY A 23 -10.05 16.70 7.16
N GLU A 24 -10.03 15.40 7.47
CA GLU A 24 -8.80 14.62 7.64
C GLU A 24 -8.27 14.11 6.29
N GLU A 25 -6.98 14.37 6.06
CA GLU A 25 -6.29 13.93 4.85
C GLU A 25 -6.19 12.38 4.76
N ALA A 26 -6.00 11.73 5.90
CA ALA A 26 -5.99 10.28 6.02
C ALA A 26 -7.33 9.65 5.60
N PHE A 27 -8.45 10.27 5.98
CA PHE A 27 -9.78 9.81 5.59
C PHE A 27 -10.01 9.93 4.08
N ARG A 28 -9.64 11.06 3.49
CA ARG A 28 -9.74 11.26 2.02
C ARG A 28 -8.92 10.25 1.25
N GLN A 29 -7.70 9.92 1.70
CA GLN A 29 -6.86 8.89 1.09
C GLN A 29 -7.51 7.50 1.19
N LEU A 30 -8.10 7.16 2.35
CA LEU A 30 -8.78 5.88 2.54
C LEU A 30 -9.99 5.73 1.60
N VAL A 31 -10.78 6.81 1.42
CA VAL A 31 -11.91 6.82 0.48
C VAL A 31 -11.44 6.58 -0.95
N VAL A 32 -10.39 7.28 -1.38
CA VAL A 32 -9.82 7.13 -2.74
C VAL A 32 -9.27 5.73 -2.95
N GLU A 33 -8.53 5.19 -1.99
CA GLU A 33 -7.99 3.83 -2.06
C GLU A 33 -9.10 2.78 -2.17
N ARG A 34 -10.15 2.90 -1.36
CA ARG A 34 -11.32 2.03 -1.43
C ARG A 34 -12.02 2.13 -2.79
N LEU A 35 -12.22 3.35 -3.27
CA LEU A 35 -12.85 3.61 -4.57
C LEU A 35 -12.06 2.93 -5.70
N VAL A 36 -10.74 3.15 -5.76
CA VAL A 36 -9.88 2.58 -6.81
C VAL A 36 -9.84 1.06 -6.73
N ASN A 37 -9.73 0.48 -5.54
CA ASN A 37 -9.66 -0.97 -5.35
C ASN A 37 -10.98 -1.69 -5.68
N GLN A 38 -12.12 -1.04 -5.52
CA GLN A 38 -13.43 -1.64 -5.78
C GLN A 38 -13.99 -1.32 -7.16
N SER A 39 -13.50 -0.26 -7.83
CA SER A 39 -13.94 0.15 -9.16
C SER A 39 -13.83 -0.94 -10.24
N PRO A 40 -12.83 -1.85 -10.24
CA PRO A 40 -12.79 -2.95 -11.20
C PRO A 40 -14.02 -3.87 -11.12
N MET A 41 -14.55 -4.13 -9.92
CA MET A 41 -15.78 -4.92 -9.75
C MET A 41 -17.01 -4.21 -10.33
N ALA A 42 -17.08 -2.88 -10.13
CA ALA A 42 -18.15 -2.08 -10.72
C ALA A 42 -18.06 -2.05 -12.24
N LEU A 43 -16.84 -1.95 -12.80
CA LEU A 43 -16.62 -2.01 -14.23
C LEU A 43 -17.14 -3.32 -14.82
N VAL A 44 -16.77 -4.46 -14.22
CA VAL A 44 -17.27 -5.78 -14.64
C VAL A 44 -18.79 -5.84 -14.55
N GLY A 45 -19.40 -5.34 -13.48
CA GLY A 45 -20.85 -5.27 -13.32
C GLY A 45 -21.53 -4.47 -14.42
N LEU A 46 -20.99 -3.29 -14.75
CA LEU A 46 -21.54 -2.43 -15.80
C LEU A 46 -21.34 -3.02 -17.22
N VAL A 47 -20.19 -3.66 -17.46
CA VAL A 47 -19.94 -4.38 -18.73
C VAL A 47 -20.92 -5.54 -18.89
N LEU A 48 -21.19 -6.31 -17.84
CA LEU A 48 -22.20 -7.38 -17.89
C LEU A 48 -23.61 -6.84 -18.14
N MET A 49 -23.97 -5.71 -17.55
CA MET A 49 -25.27 -5.05 -17.81
C MET A 49 -25.33 -4.55 -19.26
N TYR A 50 -24.26 -3.96 -19.77
CA TYR A 50 -24.16 -3.51 -21.14
C TYR A 50 -24.31 -4.67 -22.14
N LEU A 51 -23.58 -5.77 -21.92
CA LEU A 51 -23.65 -6.97 -22.77
C LEU A 51 -25.03 -7.62 -22.71
N SER A 52 -25.61 -7.75 -21.52
CA SER A 52 -26.96 -8.29 -21.34
C SER A 52 -27.99 -7.48 -22.14
N SER A 53 -27.91 -6.14 -22.05
CA SER A 53 -28.79 -5.25 -22.80
C SER A 53 -28.61 -5.31 -24.31
N ARG A 54 -27.40 -5.68 -24.80
CA ARG A 54 -27.15 -5.86 -26.24
C ARG A 54 -27.60 -7.21 -26.78
N LEU A 55 -27.69 -8.23 -25.89
CA LEU A 55 -28.09 -9.59 -26.23
C LEU A 55 -29.62 -9.81 -26.15
N GLU A 56 -30.31 -8.94 -25.41
CA GLU A 56 -31.77 -8.97 -25.29
C GLU A 56 -32.41 -8.36 -26.53
N ASP A 57 -33.31 -9.13 -27.21
CA ASP A 57 -33.99 -8.70 -28.45
C ASP A 57 -35.13 -7.71 -28.17
N ASP A 58 -35.57 -7.53 -26.91
CA ASP A 58 -36.65 -6.64 -26.51
C ASP A 58 -36.20 -5.17 -26.55
N SER A 59 -36.61 -4.44 -27.58
CA SER A 59 -36.24 -3.03 -27.77
C SER A 59 -36.77 -2.07 -26.69
N GLU A 60 -37.84 -2.44 -25.97
CA GLU A 60 -38.53 -1.58 -25.03
C GLU A 60 -37.75 -1.44 -23.69
N ASN A 61 -37.07 -2.50 -23.23
CA ASN A 61 -36.27 -2.50 -22.01
C ASN A 61 -34.81 -2.10 -22.21
N ARG A 62 -34.35 -2.02 -23.43
CA ARG A 62 -32.95 -1.75 -23.81
C ARG A 62 -32.53 -0.32 -23.44
N THR A 63 -33.34 0.65 -23.74
CA THR A 63 -33.04 2.06 -23.56
C THR A 63 -32.80 2.48 -22.10
N PRO A 64 -33.64 2.09 -21.10
CA PRO A 64 -33.42 2.49 -19.72
C PRO A 64 -32.18 1.87 -19.08
N VAL A 65 -31.83 0.61 -19.47
CA VAL A 65 -30.62 -0.05 -18.97
C VAL A 65 -29.37 0.60 -19.51
N LEU A 66 -29.30 0.89 -20.80
CA LEU A 66 -28.17 1.58 -21.43
C LEU A 66 -27.98 2.98 -20.85
N TRP A 67 -29.11 3.70 -20.63
CA TRP A 67 -29.04 5.02 -20.00
C TRP A 67 -28.51 4.96 -18.58
N ALA A 68 -28.95 3.98 -17.78
CA ALA A 68 -28.43 3.74 -16.43
C ALA A 68 -26.93 3.42 -16.43
N VAL A 69 -26.46 2.56 -17.36
CA VAL A 69 -25.03 2.25 -17.54
C VAL A 69 -24.24 3.51 -17.87
N CYS A 70 -24.74 4.36 -18.79
CA CYS A 70 -24.09 5.62 -19.15
C CYS A 70 -23.96 6.56 -17.95
N VAL A 71 -25.05 6.79 -17.22
CA VAL A 71 -25.07 7.71 -16.07
C VAL A 71 -24.11 7.21 -14.97
N ILE A 72 -24.18 5.92 -14.62
CA ILE A 72 -23.34 5.37 -13.55
C ILE A 72 -21.88 5.37 -13.95
N SER A 73 -21.54 4.96 -15.19
CA SER A 73 -20.16 4.97 -15.67
C SER A 73 -19.59 6.38 -15.79
N GLY A 74 -20.38 7.34 -16.28
CA GLY A 74 -19.99 8.73 -16.36
C GLY A 74 -19.75 9.35 -14.99
N LEU A 75 -20.62 9.07 -14.02
CA LEU A 75 -20.46 9.54 -12.64
C LEU A 75 -19.21 8.95 -11.99
N LEU A 76 -18.96 7.65 -12.15
CA LEU A 76 -17.74 7.01 -11.63
C LEU A 76 -16.47 7.58 -12.30
N ALA A 77 -16.48 7.85 -13.59
CA ALA A 77 -15.36 8.49 -14.28
C ALA A 77 -15.06 9.88 -13.71
N VAL A 78 -16.10 10.70 -13.46
CA VAL A 78 -15.94 12.04 -12.87
C VAL A 78 -15.40 11.95 -11.45
N VAL A 79 -15.96 11.07 -10.61
CA VAL A 79 -15.50 10.89 -9.21
C VAL A 79 -14.05 10.40 -9.16
N LEU A 80 -13.66 9.43 -10.01
CA LEU A 80 -12.28 8.97 -10.11
C LEU A 80 -11.34 10.09 -10.59
N THR A 81 -11.76 10.91 -11.56
CA THR A 81 -10.96 12.05 -12.02
C THR A 81 -10.77 13.08 -10.91
N ALA A 82 -11.82 13.40 -10.15
CA ALA A 82 -11.75 14.32 -9.02
C ALA A 82 -10.88 13.78 -7.87
N SER A 83 -10.72 12.46 -7.76
CA SER A 83 -9.89 11.82 -6.73
C SER A 83 -8.40 11.76 -7.07
N LEU A 84 -8.01 11.95 -8.34
CA LEU A 84 -6.60 11.91 -8.78
C LEU A 84 -5.67 12.82 -7.98
N PRO A 85 -5.96 14.11 -7.75
CA PRO A 85 -5.05 14.99 -7.00
C PRO A 85 -4.82 14.50 -5.56
N VAL A 86 -5.83 13.90 -4.92
CA VAL A 86 -5.70 13.31 -3.58
C VAL A 86 -4.81 12.07 -3.62
N ALA A 87 -4.93 11.23 -4.65
CA ALA A 87 -4.08 10.05 -4.84
C ALA A 87 -2.61 10.44 -5.01
N PHE A 88 -2.31 11.44 -5.85
CA PHE A 88 -0.95 11.94 -6.05
C PHE A 88 -0.36 12.59 -4.79
N GLY A 89 -1.16 13.33 -4.04
CA GLY A 89 -0.73 13.94 -2.76
C GLY A 89 -0.35 12.89 -1.72
N GLY A 90 -1.15 11.83 -1.61
CA GLY A 90 -0.88 10.71 -0.70
C GLY A 90 0.40 9.94 -1.03
N ASP A 91 0.72 9.76 -2.30
CA ASP A 91 1.94 9.09 -2.73
C ASP A 91 3.21 9.86 -2.30
N ASN A 92 3.19 11.18 -2.39
CA ASN A 92 4.32 12.03 -1.98
C ASN A 92 4.55 12.00 -0.46
N LEU A 93 3.49 12.06 0.34
CA LEU A 93 3.58 11.97 1.80
C LEU A 93 4.12 10.61 2.25
N MET A 94 3.65 9.53 1.65
CA MET A 94 4.12 8.20 1.98
C MET A 94 5.58 7.97 1.56
N GLN A 95 5.99 8.54 0.44
CA GLN A 95 7.40 8.51 0.04
C GLN A 95 8.28 9.23 1.06
N GLN A 96 7.90 10.44 1.49
CA GLN A 96 8.63 11.16 2.53
C GLN A 96 8.71 10.39 3.85
N GLN A 97 7.62 9.79 4.31
CA GLN A 97 7.60 8.97 5.52
C GLN A 97 8.51 7.74 5.38
N THR A 98 8.48 7.09 4.23
CA THR A 98 9.33 5.93 3.92
C THR A 98 10.80 6.33 3.93
N ASP A 99 11.15 7.45 3.29
CA ASP A 99 12.52 7.97 3.24
C ASP A 99 13.04 8.33 4.65
N GLN A 100 12.21 8.95 5.50
CA GLN A 100 12.54 9.24 6.89
C GLN A 100 12.77 7.97 7.71
N GLN A 101 11.90 6.96 7.56
CA GLN A 101 12.07 5.68 8.24
C GLN A 101 13.33 4.95 7.78
N MET A 102 13.66 4.99 6.49
CA MET A 102 14.88 4.41 5.95
C MET A 102 16.12 5.14 6.44
N ALA A 103 16.09 6.46 6.47
CA ALA A 103 17.19 7.27 7.02
C ALA A 103 17.43 6.96 8.51
N SER A 104 16.36 6.84 9.30
CA SER A 104 16.45 6.46 10.71
C SER A 104 17.05 5.06 10.91
N LYS A 105 16.59 4.05 10.15
CA LYS A 105 17.13 2.69 10.21
C LYS A 105 18.59 2.63 9.77
N LYS A 106 18.95 3.38 8.72
CA LYS A 106 20.34 3.52 8.28
C LYS A 106 21.22 4.14 9.36
N GLY A 107 20.74 5.21 10.01
CA GLY A 107 21.43 5.83 11.15
C GLY A 107 21.64 4.87 12.31
N GLN A 108 20.65 4.05 12.66
CA GLN A 108 20.77 3.01 13.68
C GLN A 108 21.83 1.96 13.30
N LEU A 109 21.86 1.52 12.04
CA LEU A 109 22.86 0.58 11.55
C LEU A 109 24.27 1.17 11.61
N GLU A 110 24.44 2.44 11.21
CA GLU A 110 25.73 3.13 11.27
C GLU A 110 26.20 3.32 12.72
N MET A 111 25.31 3.71 13.62
CA MET A 111 25.63 3.78 15.07
C MET A 111 26.03 2.42 15.62
N ALA A 112 25.30 1.36 15.30
CA ALA A 112 25.65 0.00 15.73
C ALA A 112 27.02 -0.43 15.20
N ARG A 113 27.35 -0.08 13.95
CA ARG A 113 28.69 -0.33 13.37
C ARG A 113 29.81 0.47 14.05
N GLN A 114 29.53 1.69 14.46
CA GLN A 114 30.51 2.48 15.22
C GLN A 114 30.71 1.92 16.62
N GLN A 115 29.62 1.59 17.29
CA GLN A 115 29.64 1.00 18.63
C GLN A 115 30.33 -0.38 18.64
N SER A 116 30.20 -1.18 17.58
CA SER A 116 30.88 -2.48 17.49
C SER A 116 32.41 -2.39 17.44
N LYS A 117 32.93 -1.23 17.07
CA LYS A 117 34.38 -0.98 17.03
C LYS A 117 34.92 -0.43 18.35
N ASP A 118 34.07 -0.05 19.30
CA ASP A 118 34.47 0.53 20.58
C ASP A 118 34.93 -0.59 21.55
N PRO A 119 36.20 -0.59 21.97
CA PRO A 119 36.73 -1.61 22.87
C PRO A 119 36.09 -1.55 24.26
N ALA A 120 35.60 -0.39 24.72
CA ALA A 120 34.94 -0.24 26.01
C ALA A 120 33.59 -0.96 26.03
N LEU A 121 32.83 -0.87 24.94
CA LEU A 121 31.56 -1.59 24.76
C LEU A 121 31.75 -3.11 24.68
N LEU A 122 32.78 -3.57 24.00
CA LEU A 122 33.13 -5.00 23.98
C LEU A 122 33.42 -5.54 25.37
N GLN A 123 34.16 -4.79 26.22
CA GLN A 123 34.42 -5.19 27.61
C GLN A 123 33.12 -5.23 28.42
N GLN A 124 32.22 -4.30 28.24
CA GLN A 124 30.93 -4.27 28.91
C GLN A 124 30.04 -5.47 28.52
N LEU A 125 30.01 -5.81 27.23
CA LEU A 125 29.30 -7.00 26.70
C LEU A 125 29.89 -8.31 27.25
N ILE A 126 31.23 -8.40 27.38
CA ILE A 126 31.90 -9.56 27.99
C ILE A 126 31.47 -9.70 29.48
N LYS A 127 31.48 -8.62 30.25
CA LYS A 127 31.01 -8.64 31.64
C LYS A 127 29.53 -9.06 31.75
N GLN A 128 28.71 -8.58 30.88
CA GLN A 128 27.28 -8.93 30.82
C GLN A 128 27.06 -10.41 30.44
N ALA A 129 27.83 -10.92 29.48
CA ALA A 129 27.80 -12.32 29.05
C ALA A 129 28.29 -13.26 30.15
N GLU A 130 29.28 -12.84 30.94
CA GLU A 130 29.74 -13.57 32.12
C GLU A 130 28.67 -13.61 33.22
N ALA A 131 28.02 -12.46 33.48
CA ALA A 131 26.95 -12.36 34.47
C ALA A 131 25.72 -13.19 34.10
N SER A 132 25.44 -13.34 32.79
CA SER A 132 24.33 -14.15 32.28
C SER A 132 24.67 -15.65 32.10
N GLY A 133 25.90 -16.07 32.39
CA GLY A 133 26.34 -17.47 32.27
C GLY A 133 26.52 -17.97 30.84
N GLN A 134 26.48 -17.09 29.86
CA GLN A 134 26.64 -17.44 28.43
C GLN A 134 28.10 -17.74 28.07
N VAL A 135 29.03 -17.24 28.82
CA VAL A 135 30.47 -17.49 28.68
C VAL A 135 31.03 -18.04 29.98
N PRO A 136 31.71 -19.19 30.00
CA PRO A 136 32.30 -19.73 31.23
C PRO A 136 33.32 -18.76 31.82
N ALA A 137 33.27 -18.56 33.11
CA ALA A 137 34.23 -17.69 33.84
C ALA A 137 35.70 -18.16 33.65
N SER A 138 35.89 -19.46 33.39
CA SER A 138 37.19 -20.10 33.15
C SER A 138 37.76 -19.91 31.75
N ALA A 139 36.99 -19.32 30.81
CA ALA A 139 37.49 -19.10 29.46
C ALA A 139 38.58 -18.03 29.40
N SER A 140 39.56 -18.20 28.52
CA SER A 140 40.63 -17.22 28.33
C SER A 140 40.08 -15.87 27.82
N VAL A 141 40.77 -14.77 28.14
CA VAL A 141 40.37 -13.42 27.70
C VAL A 141 40.23 -13.36 26.16
N ALA A 142 41.09 -14.05 25.44
CA ALA A 142 41.02 -14.13 23.97
C ALA A 142 39.75 -14.82 23.47
N GLN A 143 39.33 -15.93 24.10
CA GLN A 143 38.09 -16.64 23.75
C GLN A 143 36.86 -15.81 24.09
N LYS A 144 36.83 -15.10 25.20
CA LYS A 144 35.76 -14.20 25.60
C LYS A 144 35.59 -13.03 24.59
N THR A 145 36.71 -12.43 24.19
CA THR A 145 36.71 -11.35 23.18
C THR A 145 36.23 -11.84 21.82
N GLN A 146 36.67 -13.03 21.42
CA GLN A 146 36.22 -13.64 20.14
C GLN A 146 34.72 -13.97 20.15
N ALA A 147 34.19 -14.51 21.24
CA ALA A 147 32.77 -14.78 21.40
C ALA A 147 31.93 -13.50 21.37
N ALA A 148 32.39 -12.43 22.07
CA ALA A 148 31.71 -11.14 22.05
C ALA A 148 31.69 -10.51 20.65
N ARG A 149 32.81 -10.56 19.92
CA ARG A 149 32.86 -10.09 18.52
C ARG A 149 31.94 -10.89 17.63
N ALA A 150 31.96 -12.21 17.69
CA ALA A 150 31.07 -13.06 16.90
C ALA A 150 29.58 -12.81 17.21
N PHE A 151 29.25 -12.45 18.44
CA PHE A 151 27.88 -12.08 18.82
C PHE A 151 27.49 -10.74 18.19
N VAL A 152 28.35 -9.72 18.30
CA VAL A 152 28.12 -8.40 17.72
C VAL A 152 28.02 -8.46 16.19
N ASP A 153 28.90 -9.25 15.54
CA ASP A 153 28.87 -9.44 14.09
C ASP A 153 27.56 -10.08 13.63
N ARG A 154 27.05 -11.10 14.35
CA ARG A 154 25.72 -11.68 14.05
C ARG A 154 24.60 -10.70 14.23
N GLN A 155 24.63 -9.86 15.28
CA GLN A 155 23.60 -8.82 15.47
C GLN A 155 23.65 -7.77 14.35
N LEU A 156 24.84 -7.36 13.94
CA LEU A 156 25.01 -6.45 12.80
C LEU A 156 24.49 -7.07 11.50
N GLU A 157 24.79 -8.31 11.24
CA GLU A 157 24.29 -9.02 10.07
C GLU A 157 22.76 -9.12 10.07
N GLN A 158 22.15 -9.41 11.22
CA GLN A 158 20.69 -9.40 11.37
C GLN A 158 20.09 -8.02 11.10
N LEU A 159 20.69 -6.95 11.64
CA LEU A 159 20.27 -5.58 11.39
C LEU A 159 20.40 -5.20 9.91
N GLU A 160 21.49 -5.61 9.27
CA GLU A 160 21.68 -5.40 7.83
C GLU A 160 20.63 -6.13 6.99
N GLN A 161 20.33 -7.38 7.33
CA GLN A 161 19.29 -8.16 6.66
C GLN A 161 17.91 -7.51 6.85
N GLN A 162 17.57 -7.07 8.06
CA GLN A 162 16.32 -6.36 8.34
C GLN A 162 16.24 -5.03 7.57
N TYR A 163 17.35 -4.30 7.48
CA TYR A 163 17.41 -3.07 6.69
C TYR A 163 17.19 -3.35 5.20
N LYS A 164 17.90 -4.34 4.62
CA LYS A 164 17.72 -4.76 3.21
C LYS A 164 16.28 -5.20 2.92
N GLN A 165 15.69 -6.03 3.78
CA GLN A 165 14.29 -6.44 3.65
C GLN A 165 13.33 -5.24 3.73
N SER A 166 13.58 -4.30 4.65
CA SER A 166 12.78 -3.09 4.78
C SER A 166 12.85 -2.23 3.51
N VAL A 167 14.04 -2.07 2.92
CA VAL A 167 14.22 -1.33 1.66
C VAL A 167 13.48 -2.02 0.52
N GLN A 168 13.61 -3.33 0.38
CA GLN A 168 12.90 -4.10 -0.66
C GLN A 168 11.38 -4.00 -0.50
N THR A 169 10.86 -4.19 0.71
CA THR A 169 9.43 -4.09 1.00
C THR A 169 8.90 -2.69 0.71
N ALA A 170 9.66 -1.66 1.10
CA ALA A 170 9.29 -0.27 0.82
C ALA A 170 9.24 0.02 -0.69
N GLN A 171 10.24 -0.43 -1.46
CA GLN A 171 10.27 -0.27 -2.91
C GLN A 171 9.10 -1.00 -3.59
N VAL A 172 8.82 -2.25 -3.17
CA VAL A 172 7.69 -3.02 -3.71
C VAL A 172 6.37 -2.32 -3.39
N SER A 173 6.16 -1.85 -2.15
CA SER A 173 4.94 -1.17 -1.77
C SER A 173 4.74 0.16 -2.51
N LEU A 174 5.80 0.95 -2.69
CA LEU A 174 5.75 2.18 -3.48
C LEU A 174 5.44 1.90 -4.95
N ASN A 175 6.07 0.90 -5.55
CA ASN A 175 5.79 0.52 -6.93
C ASN A 175 4.37 -0.02 -7.09
N GLN A 176 3.93 -0.90 -6.19
CA GLN A 176 2.57 -1.43 -6.22
C GLN A 176 1.53 -0.32 -6.10
N ARG A 177 1.78 0.69 -5.28
CA ARG A 177 0.88 1.84 -5.10
C ARG A 177 0.87 2.76 -6.32
N ARG A 178 2.04 3.06 -6.90
CA ARG A 178 2.15 3.87 -8.13
C ARG A 178 1.46 3.20 -9.32
N PHE A 179 1.66 1.90 -9.52
CA PHE A 179 1.06 1.18 -10.65
C PHE A 179 -0.36 0.70 -10.35
N GLY A 180 -0.65 0.23 -9.15
CA GLY A 180 -1.98 -0.26 -8.76
C GLY A 180 -2.96 0.85 -8.37
N GLY A 181 -2.48 1.88 -7.65
CA GLY A 181 -3.31 3.00 -7.22
C GLY A 181 -3.56 4.02 -8.33
N THR A 182 -2.59 4.88 -8.58
CA THR A 182 -2.72 5.98 -9.57
C THR A 182 -2.80 5.48 -11.01
N GLY A 183 -1.96 4.51 -11.40
CA GLY A 183 -2.02 3.90 -12.74
C GLY A 183 -3.34 3.17 -12.97
N GLY A 184 -3.79 2.41 -11.98
CA GLY A 184 -5.09 1.72 -12.02
C GLY A 184 -6.26 2.69 -12.15
N ALA A 185 -6.25 3.82 -11.42
CA ALA A 185 -7.28 4.84 -11.52
C ALA A 185 -7.38 5.44 -12.92
N ILE A 186 -6.25 5.74 -13.57
CA ILE A 186 -6.23 6.28 -14.94
C ILE A 186 -6.84 5.27 -15.92
N VAL A 187 -6.44 4.00 -15.84
CA VAL A 187 -7.01 2.95 -16.71
C VAL A 187 -8.51 2.81 -16.49
N LEU A 188 -8.98 2.87 -15.25
CA LEU A 188 -10.39 2.81 -14.91
C LEU A 188 -11.18 4.01 -15.45
N ILE A 189 -10.64 5.22 -15.36
CA ILE A 189 -11.25 6.41 -15.94
C ILE A 189 -11.45 6.24 -17.45
N ILE A 190 -10.43 5.77 -18.15
CA ILE A 190 -10.51 5.51 -19.60
C ILE A 190 -11.56 4.45 -19.87
N ALA A 191 -11.58 3.34 -19.15
CA ALA A 191 -12.52 2.25 -19.31
C ALA A 191 -13.98 2.70 -19.09
N PHE A 192 -14.24 3.45 -18.00
CA PHE A 192 -15.58 3.99 -17.74
C PHE A 192 -16.02 5.02 -18.78
N THR A 193 -15.10 5.84 -19.28
CA THR A 193 -15.39 6.80 -20.34
C THR A 193 -15.76 6.09 -21.65
N ILE A 194 -15.01 5.06 -22.03
CA ILE A 194 -15.31 4.25 -23.20
C ILE A 194 -16.67 3.54 -23.06
N LEU A 195 -16.96 3.01 -21.86
CA LEU A 195 -18.24 2.34 -21.59
C LEU A 195 -19.41 3.32 -21.66
N CYS A 196 -19.24 4.53 -21.13
CA CYS A 196 -20.25 5.59 -21.24
C CYS A 196 -20.52 5.96 -22.71
N LEU A 197 -19.47 6.21 -23.50
CA LEU A 197 -19.60 6.52 -24.93
C LEU A 197 -20.23 5.37 -25.70
N GLY A 198 -19.81 4.12 -25.45
CA GLY A 198 -20.35 2.95 -26.11
C GLY A 198 -21.82 2.64 -25.77
N SER A 199 -22.31 3.15 -24.63
CA SER A 199 -23.72 3.00 -24.25
C SER A 199 -24.64 4.04 -24.88
N VAL A 200 -24.09 5.15 -25.40
CA VAL A 200 -24.83 6.22 -26.11
C VAL A 200 -24.89 5.96 -27.60
N LEU A 201 -23.82 5.39 -28.19
CA LEU A 201 -23.71 5.02 -29.60
C LEU A 201 -24.42 3.67 -29.88
#